data_f460372047179d2151406166d1edc8fd
#
_entry.id   f460372047179d2151406166d1edc8fd
#
_cell.length_a   1.000
_cell.length_b   1.000
_cell.length_c   1.000
_cell.angle_alpha   90.00
_cell.angle_beta   90.00
_cell.angle_gamma   90.00
#
_symmetry.space_group_name_H-M   'P 1'
#
loop_
_entity.id
_entity.type
_entity.pdbx_description
1 polymer ?
#
loop_
_entity_poly.entity_id
_entity_poly.type
_entity_poly.pdbx_seq_one_letter_code
_entity_poly.pdbx_strand_id
1 'polypeptide(L)'
;MAAKRLLLMFALAFLCWGSAVTANDLSTSGNWVYFSDTVMGGRSSGAAERVNVDGRAAIKLTGNVTTENNGGFVQVRREIDAGRASNFEGLSFKAKGNGETYYIHIRNGSSRLPWQYYSASFQTSGDWETVKIPFSRFERSGSFMAKSLKKNTINSIGLVAYGKDHQALVLLSNLSFY
;
A
#
# COMPACT_ATOMS: atom_id res chain seq x y z
N MET A 1 8.69 71.24 -15.79
CA MET A 1 7.74 70.30 -15.11
C MET A 1 8.02 68.90 -15.63
N ALA A 2 8.71 68.09 -14.86
CA ALA A 2 9.13 66.73 -15.21
C ALA A 2 8.24 65.72 -14.51
N ALA A 3 7.44 64.97 -15.29
CA ALA A 3 6.58 63.91 -14.77
C ALA A 3 7.40 62.60 -14.58
N LYS A 4 7.58 62.17 -13.35
CA LYS A 4 8.18 60.86 -12.99
C LYS A 4 7.15 59.74 -13.24
N ARG A 5 7.42 58.88 -14.18
CA ARG A 5 6.67 57.62 -14.39
C ARG A 5 7.16 56.59 -13.40
N LEU A 6 6.30 56.20 -12.47
CA LEU A 6 6.51 55.11 -11.49
C LEU A 6 6.18 53.78 -12.17
N LEU A 7 7.19 52.97 -12.44
CA LEU A 7 7.01 51.60 -12.96
C LEU A 7 6.74 50.65 -11.76
N LEU A 8 5.50 50.15 -11.64
CA LEU A 8 5.16 49.12 -10.70
C LEU A 8 5.54 47.75 -11.29
N MET A 9 6.58 47.12 -10.79
CA MET A 9 6.89 45.72 -11.08
C MET A 9 6.04 44.82 -10.20
N PHE A 10 5.06 44.15 -10.80
CA PHE A 10 4.37 43.02 -10.17
C PHE A 10 5.27 41.79 -10.23
N ALA A 11 5.87 41.40 -9.12
CA ALA A 11 6.54 40.12 -8.97
C ALA A 11 5.46 39.04 -8.73
N LEU A 12 5.18 38.20 -9.74
CA LEU A 12 4.38 36.99 -9.59
C LEU A 12 5.22 35.97 -8.79
N ALA A 13 4.91 35.81 -7.53
CA ALA A 13 5.45 34.71 -6.73
C ALA A 13 4.71 33.41 -7.11
N PHE A 14 5.35 32.58 -7.90
CA PHE A 14 4.91 31.19 -8.12
C PHE A 14 5.11 30.41 -6.81
N LEU A 15 4.03 30.24 -6.04
CA LEU A 15 4.02 29.26 -4.95
C LEU A 15 4.02 27.86 -5.57
N CYS A 16 5.19 27.24 -5.68
CA CYS A 16 5.30 25.80 -5.84
C CYS A 16 4.73 25.12 -4.58
N TRP A 17 3.50 24.66 -4.64
CA TRP A 17 2.99 23.70 -3.67
C TRP A 17 3.65 22.35 -3.94
N GLY A 18 4.88 22.20 -3.49
CA GLY A 18 5.50 20.90 -3.35
C GLY A 18 4.72 20.12 -2.28
N SER A 19 4.05 19.04 -2.66
CA SER A 19 3.51 18.08 -1.70
C SER A 19 4.65 17.60 -0.83
N ALA A 20 4.69 18.02 0.45
CA ALA A 20 5.67 17.55 1.41
C ALA A 20 5.50 16.03 1.53
N VAL A 21 6.45 15.27 1.01
CA VAL A 21 6.58 13.85 1.30
C VAL A 21 6.87 13.76 2.79
N THR A 22 5.88 13.38 3.56
CA THR A 22 6.05 13.23 5.00
C THR A 22 7.06 12.12 5.24
N ALA A 23 8.05 12.34 6.13
CA ALA A 23 9.14 11.41 6.47
C ALA A 23 8.66 10.01 6.97
N ASN A 24 7.36 9.78 7.03
CA ASN A 24 6.69 8.56 7.48
C ASN A 24 5.96 7.79 6.38
N ASP A 25 6.02 8.23 5.11
CA ASP A 25 5.35 7.50 4.02
C ASP A 25 6.09 6.21 3.71
N LEU A 26 5.48 5.10 4.11
CA LEU A 26 6.01 3.77 3.88
C LEU A 26 5.87 3.34 2.40
N SER A 27 5.01 3.95 1.61
CA SER A 27 4.83 3.60 0.19
C SER A 27 6.02 4.03 -0.67
N THR A 28 6.66 5.15 -0.31
CA THR A 28 7.78 5.73 -1.08
C THR A 28 9.17 5.29 -0.60
N SER A 29 9.26 4.71 0.61
CA SER A 29 10.51 4.29 1.25
C SER A 29 10.67 2.77 1.31
N GLY A 30 11.89 2.31 1.59
CA GLY A 30 12.21 0.88 1.77
C GLY A 30 12.15 0.07 0.47
N ASN A 31 12.36 -1.22 0.59
CA ASN A 31 12.34 -2.15 -0.54
C ASN A 31 10.99 -2.88 -0.62
N TRP A 32 10.26 -2.68 -1.72
CA TRP A 32 9.05 -3.40 -2.05
C TRP A 32 9.38 -4.54 -3.00
N VAL A 33 9.09 -5.77 -2.61
CA VAL A 33 9.39 -6.99 -3.37
C VAL A 33 8.08 -7.59 -3.89
N TYR A 34 8.00 -7.75 -5.21
CA TYR A 34 6.89 -8.45 -5.87
C TYR A 34 7.09 -9.97 -5.79
N PHE A 35 6.00 -10.69 -5.62
CA PHE A 35 5.91 -12.14 -5.82
C PHE A 35 4.47 -12.57 -6.07
N SER A 36 4.29 -13.75 -6.67
CA SER A 36 2.99 -14.32 -6.97
C SER A 36 2.91 -15.76 -6.49
N ASP A 37 1.78 -16.39 -6.71
CA ASP A 37 1.54 -17.79 -6.41
C ASP A 37 2.45 -18.78 -7.19
N THR A 38 3.21 -18.31 -8.16
CA THR A 38 4.23 -19.12 -8.86
C THR A 38 5.25 -19.74 -7.92
N VAL A 39 5.48 -19.14 -6.74
CA VAL A 39 6.32 -19.73 -5.67
C VAL A 39 5.75 -21.03 -5.09
N MET A 40 4.47 -21.32 -5.39
CA MET A 40 3.76 -22.53 -4.96
C MET A 40 3.24 -23.37 -6.15
N GLY A 41 3.63 -23.02 -7.38
CA GLY A 41 3.19 -23.70 -8.60
C GLY A 41 1.93 -23.12 -9.25
N GLY A 42 1.41 -22.00 -8.74
CA GLY A 42 0.31 -21.24 -9.37
C GLY A 42 0.72 -20.57 -10.68
N ARG A 43 -0.22 -19.94 -11.36
CA ARG A 43 -0.04 -19.34 -12.69
C ARG A 43 -0.33 -17.85 -12.76
N SER A 44 -0.58 -17.20 -11.63
CA SER A 44 -0.76 -15.75 -11.61
C SER A 44 0.53 -15.05 -12.03
N SER A 45 0.38 -13.97 -12.80
CA SER A 45 1.51 -13.17 -13.31
C SER A 45 1.25 -11.69 -13.11
N GLY A 46 2.31 -10.89 -12.98
CA GLY A 46 2.15 -9.45 -12.80
C GLY A 46 3.47 -8.76 -12.50
N ALA A 47 3.35 -7.53 -12.02
CA ALA A 47 4.48 -6.70 -11.63
C ALA A 47 4.11 -5.71 -10.54
N ALA A 48 5.12 -5.22 -9.84
CA ALA A 48 4.99 -4.06 -8.97
C ALA A 48 6.07 -3.04 -9.30
N GLU A 49 5.71 -1.78 -9.32
CA GLU A 49 6.60 -0.68 -9.66
C GLU A 49 6.29 0.58 -8.85
N ARG A 50 7.28 1.44 -8.70
CA ARG A 50 7.06 2.79 -8.17
C ARG A 50 6.69 3.71 -9.31
N VAL A 51 5.61 4.44 -9.13
CA VAL A 51 5.07 5.36 -10.14
C VAL A 51 4.74 6.72 -9.53
N ASN A 52 4.60 7.71 -10.39
CA ASN A 52 3.99 8.99 -10.02
C ASN A 52 2.69 9.15 -10.83
N VAL A 53 1.57 9.21 -10.14
CA VAL A 53 0.25 9.37 -10.78
C VAL A 53 -0.47 10.53 -10.11
N ASP A 54 -0.93 11.48 -10.89
CA ASP A 54 -1.62 12.70 -10.43
C ASP A 54 -0.75 13.50 -9.41
N GLY A 55 0.58 13.58 -9.63
CA GLY A 55 1.53 14.24 -8.74
C GLY A 55 1.82 13.49 -7.43
N ARG A 56 1.39 12.24 -7.32
CA ARG A 56 1.49 11.41 -6.13
C ARG A 56 2.38 10.20 -6.37
N ALA A 57 3.42 10.06 -5.57
CA ALA A 57 4.26 8.86 -5.57
C ALA A 57 3.49 7.68 -4.97
N ALA A 58 3.53 6.53 -5.63
CA ALA A 58 2.78 5.35 -5.24
C ALA A 58 3.51 4.06 -5.60
N ILE A 59 3.15 2.97 -4.93
CA ILE A 59 3.39 1.60 -5.38
C ILE A 59 2.18 1.17 -6.21
N LYS A 60 2.44 0.72 -7.42
CA LYS A 60 1.46 0.15 -8.35
C LYS A 60 1.67 -1.36 -8.41
N LEU A 61 0.60 -2.12 -8.17
CA LEU A 61 0.53 -3.57 -8.35
C LEU A 61 -0.41 -3.86 -9.51
N THR A 62 0.08 -4.62 -10.49
CA THR A 62 -0.72 -5.10 -11.62
C THR A 62 -0.54 -6.60 -11.78
N GLY A 63 -1.53 -7.28 -12.37
CA GLY A 63 -1.38 -8.68 -12.69
C GLY A 63 -2.64 -9.34 -13.19
N ASN A 64 -2.45 -10.51 -13.78
CA ASN A 64 -3.52 -11.48 -14.06
C ASN A 64 -3.53 -12.50 -12.93
N VAL A 65 -4.50 -12.38 -12.04
CA VAL A 65 -4.71 -13.35 -10.95
C VAL A 65 -5.52 -14.51 -11.50
N THR A 66 -5.06 -15.74 -11.30
CA THR A 66 -5.79 -16.96 -11.67
C THR A 66 -5.68 -17.99 -10.55
N THR A 67 -6.79 -18.68 -10.30
CA THR A 67 -6.89 -19.73 -9.27
C THR A 67 -6.43 -21.10 -9.78
N GLU A 68 -5.96 -21.18 -11.03
CA GLU A 68 -5.37 -22.40 -11.57
C GLU A 68 -4.22 -22.93 -10.70
N ASN A 69 -4.11 -24.25 -10.61
CA ASN A 69 -3.10 -24.95 -9.82
C ASN A 69 -3.07 -24.58 -8.32
N ASN A 70 -4.24 -24.29 -7.73
CA ASN A 70 -4.38 -23.83 -6.35
C ASN A 70 -3.62 -22.51 -6.06
N GLY A 71 -3.41 -21.69 -7.09
CA GLY A 71 -2.90 -20.35 -7.00
C GLY A 71 -3.95 -19.34 -6.55
N GLY A 72 -3.81 -18.10 -6.97
CA GLY A 72 -4.82 -17.07 -6.80
C GLY A 72 -4.31 -15.80 -6.14
N PHE A 73 -3.02 -15.41 -6.30
CA PHE A 73 -2.57 -14.11 -5.83
C PHE A 73 -1.39 -13.53 -6.62
N VAL A 74 -1.36 -12.20 -6.63
CA VAL A 74 -0.16 -11.39 -6.84
C VAL A 74 -0.01 -10.44 -5.67
N GLN A 75 1.21 -10.20 -5.24
CA GLN A 75 1.52 -9.43 -4.04
C GLN A 75 2.78 -8.59 -4.23
N VAL A 76 2.78 -7.40 -3.61
CA VAL A 76 4.01 -6.66 -3.33
C VAL A 76 4.13 -6.44 -1.82
N ARG A 77 5.28 -6.72 -1.23
CA ARG A 77 5.51 -6.67 0.21
C ARG A 77 6.78 -5.92 0.55
N ARG A 78 6.75 -5.23 1.68
CA ARG A 78 7.93 -4.63 2.30
C ARG A 78 8.10 -5.09 3.74
N GLU A 79 9.33 -5.07 4.20
CA GLU A 79 9.66 -5.29 5.60
C GLU A 79 9.45 -4.03 6.44
N ILE A 80 9.13 -4.22 7.70
CA ILE A 80 8.90 -3.19 8.72
C ILE A 80 9.76 -3.53 9.94
N ASP A 81 10.46 -2.55 10.47
CA ASP A 81 11.23 -2.72 11.69
C ASP A 81 10.32 -3.05 12.88
N ALA A 82 10.70 -4.05 13.65
CA ALA A 82 9.94 -4.45 14.85
C ALA A 82 9.79 -3.27 15.80
N GLY A 83 8.62 -3.16 16.41
CA GLY A 83 8.31 -2.06 17.33
C GLY A 83 7.78 -0.79 16.66
N ARG A 84 7.96 -0.60 15.35
CA ARG A 84 7.53 0.61 14.65
C ARG A 84 6.03 0.88 14.76
N ALA A 85 5.21 -0.16 14.85
CA ALA A 85 3.76 -0.07 14.97
C ALA A 85 3.23 -0.01 16.41
N SER A 86 4.10 -0.08 17.43
CA SER A 86 3.70 -0.31 18.84
C SER A 86 2.72 0.71 19.40
N ASN A 87 2.86 1.98 19.03
CA ASN A 87 2.09 3.10 19.56
C ASN A 87 0.93 3.53 18.66
N PHE A 88 0.65 2.75 17.59
CA PHE A 88 -0.38 3.06 16.60
C PHE A 88 -1.54 2.08 16.69
N GLU A 89 -2.67 2.44 16.09
CA GLU A 89 -3.90 1.66 16.13
C GLU A 89 -4.27 1.04 14.79
N GLY A 90 -3.63 1.48 13.70
CA GLY A 90 -3.96 0.97 12.36
C GLY A 90 -3.05 1.51 11.27
N LEU A 91 -3.47 1.22 10.04
CA LEU A 91 -2.87 1.70 8.81
C LEU A 91 -3.78 2.71 8.12
N SER A 92 -3.20 3.81 7.67
CA SER A 92 -3.84 4.79 6.79
C SER A 92 -3.05 4.89 5.49
N PHE A 93 -3.75 4.92 4.36
CA PHE A 93 -3.14 5.08 3.04
C PHE A 93 -4.15 5.65 2.05
N LYS A 94 -3.66 6.10 0.91
CA LYS A 94 -4.51 6.39 -0.25
C LYS A 94 -4.45 5.24 -1.22
N ALA A 95 -5.63 4.85 -1.75
CA ALA A 95 -5.76 3.80 -2.75
C ALA A 95 -6.50 4.33 -3.98
N LYS A 96 -6.13 3.82 -5.16
CA LYS A 96 -6.81 4.00 -6.44
C LYS A 96 -6.71 2.68 -7.19
N GLY A 97 -7.75 2.25 -7.89
CA GLY A 97 -7.74 0.97 -8.58
C GLY A 97 -8.87 0.83 -9.59
N ASN A 98 -9.12 -0.38 -10.00
CA ASN A 98 -10.07 -0.73 -11.06
C ASN A 98 -11.45 -1.18 -10.55
N GLY A 99 -11.82 -0.84 -9.31
CA GLY A 99 -13.11 -1.22 -8.71
C GLY A 99 -13.10 -2.59 -8.03
N GLU A 100 -11.95 -3.27 -8.01
CA GLU A 100 -11.81 -4.56 -7.36
C GLU A 100 -11.51 -4.43 -5.87
N THR A 101 -11.74 -5.52 -5.14
CA THR A 101 -11.35 -5.65 -3.73
C THR A 101 -9.89 -6.10 -3.64
N TYR A 102 -9.12 -5.38 -2.84
CA TYR A 102 -7.72 -5.71 -2.52
C TYR A 102 -7.56 -5.92 -1.02
N TYR A 103 -6.37 -6.39 -0.65
CA TYR A 103 -6.09 -6.75 0.73
C TYR A 103 -4.77 -6.15 1.20
N ILE A 104 -4.72 -5.81 2.47
CA ILE A 104 -3.45 -5.62 3.18
C ILE A 104 -3.18 -6.88 3.97
N HIS A 105 -2.03 -7.52 3.72
CA HIS A 105 -1.51 -8.61 4.54
C HIS A 105 -0.45 -8.08 5.49
N ILE A 106 -0.57 -8.41 6.76
CA ILE A 106 0.42 -8.12 7.79
C ILE A 106 1.01 -9.43 8.32
N ARG A 107 2.33 -9.49 8.41
CA ARG A 107 3.01 -10.54 9.15
C ARG A 107 3.66 -9.96 10.39
N ASN A 108 3.80 -10.79 11.40
CA ASN A 108 4.40 -10.42 12.68
C ASN A 108 5.30 -11.55 13.21
N GLY A 109 5.92 -11.38 14.34
CA GLY A 109 6.84 -12.37 14.93
C GLY A 109 6.26 -13.76 15.18
N SER A 110 4.92 -13.92 15.15
CA SER A 110 4.26 -15.23 15.24
C SER A 110 3.95 -15.88 13.88
N SER A 111 4.10 -15.14 12.79
CA SER A 111 3.89 -15.63 11.42
C SER A 111 5.13 -16.40 10.92
N ARG A 112 5.28 -17.66 11.34
CA ARG A 112 6.47 -18.48 11.03
C ARG A 112 6.43 -19.12 9.66
N LEU A 113 5.23 -19.48 9.16
CA LEU A 113 5.03 -20.15 7.89
C LEU A 113 4.63 -19.16 6.81
N PRO A 114 4.95 -19.40 5.53
CA PRO A 114 4.65 -18.47 4.42
C PRO A 114 3.17 -18.06 4.32
N TRP A 115 2.25 -18.97 4.62
CA TRP A 115 0.82 -18.76 4.58
C TRP A 115 0.21 -18.19 5.87
N GLN A 116 1.02 -17.88 6.87
CA GLN A 116 0.58 -17.25 8.10
C GLN A 116 0.68 -15.72 7.96
N TYR A 117 -0.47 -15.06 7.94
CA TYR A 117 -0.61 -13.61 7.87
C TYR A 117 -1.92 -13.18 8.54
N TYR A 118 -2.06 -11.89 8.76
CA TYR A 118 -3.31 -11.25 9.11
C TYR A 118 -3.76 -10.42 7.92
N SER A 119 -5.04 -10.51 7.56
CA SER A 119 -5.59 -9.91 6.34
C SER A 119 -6.72 -8.96 6.67
N ALA A 120 -6.78 -7.85 5.95
CA ALA A 120 -7.95 -6.97 5.92
C ALA A 120 -8.18 -6.49 4.51
N SER A 121 -9.43 -6.52 4.06
CA SER A 121 -9.84 -6.07 2.72
C SER A 121 -10.15 -4.59 2.69
N PHE A 122 -10.01 -4.00 1.49
CA PHE A 122 -10.51 -2.69 1.15
C PHE A 122 -10.97 -2.65 -0.31
N GLN A 123 -11.93 -1.80 -0.60
CA GLN A 123 -12.44 -1.58 -1.95
C GLN A 123 -11.66 -0.45 -2.61
N THR A 124 -11.52 -0.51 -3.93
CA THR A 124 -10.94 0.57 -4.73
C THR A 124 -11.96 1.16 -5.70
N SER A 125 -11.71 2.38 -6.15
CA SER A 125 -12.41 3.01 -7.28
C SER A 125 -11.39 3.62 -8.26
N GLY A 126 -11.89 4.22 -9.34
CA GLY A 126 -11.06 4.96 -10.30
C GLY A 126 -10.43 6.24 -9.73
N ASP A 127 -10.79 6.63 -8.51
CA ASP A 127 -10.31 7.83 -7.83
C ASP A 127 -9.44 7.52 -6.62
N TRP A 128 -8.65 8.50 -6.17
CA TRP A 128 -7.86 8.40 -4.96
C TRP A 128 -8.73 8.54 -3.71
N GLU A 129 -8.91 7.45 -2.98
CA GLU A 129 -9.62 7.42 -1.71
C GLU A 129 -8.69 7.20 -0.52
N THR A 130 -9.06 7.78 0.63
CA THR A 130 -8.35 7.51 1.89
C THR A 130 -8.95 6.30 2.56
N VAL A 131 -8.13 5.29 2.78
CA VAL A 131 -8.48 4.05 3.47
C VAL A 131 -7.82 4.08 4.85
N LYS A 132 -8.59 3.78 5.90
CA LYS A 132 -8.10 3.56 7.27
C LYS A 132 -8.54 2.18 7.73
N ILE A 133 -7.59 1.37 8.16
CA ILE A 133 -7.83 0.01 8.63
C ILE A 133 -7.24 -0.13 10.04
N PRO A 134 -8.06 -0.16 11.10
CA PRO A 134 -7.58 -0.44 12.45
C PRO A 134 -7.05 -1.86 12.56
N PHE A 135 -6.04 -2.09 13.39
CA PHE A 135 -5.45 -3.42 13.58
C PHE A 135 -6.45 -4.47 14.06
N SER A 136 -7.51 -4.04 14.72
CA SER A 136 -8.61 -4.92 15.17
C SER A 136 -9.42 -5.55 14.02
N ARG A 137 -9.38 -4.97 12.82
CA ARG A 137 -10.05 -5.52 11.62
C ARG A 137 -9.24 -6.59 10.89
N PHE A 138 -7.99 -6.81 11.29
CA PHE A 138 -7.16 -7.82 10.65
C PHE A 138 -7.46 -9.22 11.19
N GLU A 139 -7.88 -10.10 10.31
CA GLU A 139 -8.20 -11.48 10.61
C GLU A 139 -7.02 -12.41 10.28
N ARG A 140 -6.79 -13.40 11.14
CA ARG A 140 -5.73 -14.40 10.93
C ARG A 140 -6.08 -15.34 9.78
N SER A 141 -5.08 -15.72 8.98
CA SER A 141 -5.24 -16.68 7.88
C SER A 141 -5.41 -18.14 8.33
N GLY A 142 -5.10 -18.48 9.59
CA GLY A 142 -5.18 -19.84 10.08
C GLY A 142 -5.50 -19.93 11.56
N SER A 143 -6.15 -21.02 11.96
CA SER A 143 -6.64 -21.26 13.34
C SER A 143 -5.54 -21.36 14.39
N PHE A 144 -4.33 -21.78 13.99
CA PHE A 144 -3.17 -21.89 14.89
C PHE A 144 -2.45 -20.56 15.16
N MET A 145 -2.88 -19.47 14.53
CA MET A 145 -2.36 -18.14 14.81
C MET A 145 -3.10 -17.49 15.98
N ALA A 146 -2.46 -16.56 16.68
CA ALA A 146 -3.13 -15.75 17.70
C ALA A 146 -4.33 -15.01 17.10
N LYS A 147 -5.46 -14.90 17.81
CA LYS A 147 -6.65 -14.21 17.34
C LYS A 147 -6.38 -12.73 17.05
N SER A 148 -5.57 -12.08 17.87
CA SER A 148 -5.27 -10.66 17.75
C SER A 148 -3.88 -10.45 17.17
N LEU A 149 -3.77 -9.51 16.25
CA LEU A 149 -2.50 -9.05 15.71
C LEU A 149 -1.66 -8.39 16.82
N LYS A 150 -0.46 -8.90 17.07
CA LYS A 150 0.50 -8.27 17.99
C LYS A 150 1.25 -7.16 17.28
N LYS A 151 0.79 -5.91 17.43
CA LYS A 151 1.28 -4.74 16.70
C LYS A 151 2.76 -4.42 16.93
N ASN A 152 3.28 -4.70 18.13
CA ASN A 152 4.69 -4.47 18.45
C ASN A 152 5.66 -5.44 17.77
N THR A 153 5.15 -6.51 17.16
CA THR A 153 5.96 -7.51 16.44
C THR A 153 5.67 -7.55 14.95
N ILE A 154 4.96 -6.55 14.41
CA ILE A 154 4.75 -6.42 12.97
C ILE A 154 6.12 -6.31 12.30
N ASN A 155 6.35 -7.15 11.28
CA ASN A 155 7.61 -7.22 10.55
C ASN A 155 7.44 -7.09 9.03
N SER A 156 6.21 -7.18 8.49
CA SER A 156 5.98 -6.86 7.09
C SER A 156 4.54 -6.44 6.79
N ILE A 157 4.39 -5.65 5.73
CA ILE A 157 3.11 -5.23 5.16
C ILE A 157 3.12 -5.54 3.68
N GLY A 158 2.05 -6.16 3.17
CA GLY A 158 1.86 -6.47 1.75
C GLY A 158 0.56 -5.91 1.20
N LEU A 159 0.61 -5.43 -0.06
CA LEU A 159 -0.54 -5.12 -0.88
C LEU A 159 -0.81 -6.31 -1.78
N VAL A 160 -2.03 -6.82 -1.79
CA VAL A 160 -2.37 -8.12 -2.37
C VAL A 160 -3.65 -8.06 -3.19
N ALA A 161 -3.60 -8.64 -4.38
CA ALA A 161 -4.75 -9.07 -5.15
C ALA A 161 -4.91 -10.59 -4.98
N TYR A 162 -6.09 -11.06 -4.56
CA TYR A 162 -6.23 -12.42 -4.04
C TYR A 162 -7.64 -12.99 -4.23
N GLY A 163 -7.72 -14.31 -4.42
CA GLY A 163 -8.88 -15.15 -4.10
C GLY A 163 -9.86 -15.40 -5.24
N LYS A 164 -9.71 -14.76 -6.38
CA LYS A 164 -10.53 -15.02 -7.60
C LYS A 164 -9.75 -14.66 -8.86
N ASP A 165 -10.18 -15.15 -9.99
CA ASP A 165 -9.65 -14.78 -11.30
C ASP A 165 -10.04 -13.33 -11.63
N HIS A 166 -9.06 -12.47 -11.86
CA HIS A 166 -9.29 -11.08 -12.25
C HIS A 166 -8.01 -10.38 -12.72
N GLN A 167 -8.19 -9.28 -13.45
CA GLN A 167 -7.09 -8.35 -13.74
C GLN A 167 -6.91 -7.40 -12.57
N ALA A 168 -5.76 -7.47 -11.92
CA ALA A 168 -5.41 -6.60 -10.82
C ALA A 168 -4.80 -5.29 -11.34
N LEU A 169 -5.27 -4.17 -10.79
CA LEU A 169 -4.71 -2.83 -10.96
C LEU A 169 -5.02 -2.01 -9.71
N VAL A 170 -4.01 -1.82 -8.87
CA VAL A 170 -4.14 -1.02 -7.65
C VAL A 170 -2.89 -0.19 -7.40
N LEU A 171 -3.10 1.03 -6.95
CA LEU A 171 -2.06 1.96 -6.51
C LEU A 171 -2.26 2.24 -5.01
N LEU A 172 -1.15 2.28 -4.29
CA LEU A 172 -1.12 2.59 -2.87
C LEU A 172 -0.08 3.69 -2.61
N SER A 173 -0.49 4.75 -1.94
CA SER A 173 0.33 5.92 -1.63
C SER A 173 0.09 6.39 -0.20
N ASN A 174 1.01 7.19 0.34
CA ASN A 174 0.91 7.78 1.68
C ASN A 174 0.61 6.74 2.77
N LEU A 175 1.23 5.55 2.66
CA LEU A 175 1.07 4.49 3.67
C LEU A 175 1.75 4.90 4.97
N SER A 176 1.00 4.94 6.04
CA SER A 176 1.48 5.30 7.37
C SER A 176 0.73 4.52 8.46
N PHE A 177 1.33 4.44 9.62
CA PHE A 177 0.62 4.07 10.84
C PHE A 177 -0.11 5.31 11.41
N TYR A 178 -1.26 5.13 12.07
CA TYR A 178 -2.00 6.17 12.76
C TYR A 178 -2.43 5.73 14.16
#